data_f1872d757bbbb44968b1cf4f04696f6d
#
_entry.id   f1872d757bbbb44968b1cf4f04696f6d
#
_cell.length_a   1.000
_cell.length_b   1.000
_cell.length_c   1.000
_cell.angle_alpha   90.00
_cell.angle_beta   90.00
_cell.angle_gamma   90.00
#
_symmetry.space_group_name_H-M   'P 1'
#
loop_
_entity.id
_entity.type
_entity.pdbx_description
1 polymer ?
#
loop_
_entity_poly.entity_id
_entity_poly.type
_entity_poly.pdbx_seq_one_letter_code
_entity_poly.pdbx_strand_id
1 'polypeptide(L)'
;MNHREVTAELVLEGWVPCGLGDWATALRSPDGSMAARVCPFDPAYAAFTELCRRLPDNPYLPRVVLDTPLEGGGTLAVLEFLAPLEQARAEEVARQWREGGGEAALAEVRRAAAEVDAECRATVPWWDGVDLHPGNVRRALDGRIVLIDVFCMDGAALYAQILEDAAVVSDRISGIRYVLDIPYIARESTPEEIQALRDALTASRSPRAR
;
A
#
# COMPACT_ATOMS: atom_id res chain seq x y z
N MET A 1 0.86 -18.27 3.77
CA MET A 1 0.78 -17.53 5.07
C MET A 1 0.00 -16.24 4.86
N ASN A 2 -0.74 -15.79 5.87
CA ASN A 2 -1.43 -14.51 5.88
C ASN A 2 -0.54 -13.41 6.49
N HIS A 3 -1.00 -12.16 6.43
CA HIS A 3 -0.24 -10.99 6.92
C HIS A 3 0.08 -11.05 8.43
N ARG A 4 -0.77 -11.68 9.26
CA ARG A 4 -0.53 -11.81 10.71
C ARG A 4 0.61 -12.79 10.99
N GLU A 5 0.59 -13.94 10.30
CA GLU A 5 1.62 -14.97 10.42
C GLU A 5 2.98 -14.44 9.97
N VAL A 6 3.02 -13.76 8.81
CA VAL A 6 4.24 -13.12 8.30
C VAL A 6 4.77 -12.06 9.26
N THR A 7 3.91 -11.21 9.80
CA THR A 7 4.32 -10.21 10.79
C THR A 7 4.92 -10.86 12.04
N ALA A 8 4.29 -11.93 12.53
CA ALA A 8 4.79 -12.66 13.71
C ALA A 8 6.16 -13.31 13.43
N GLU A 9 6.36 -13.92 12.27
CA GLU A 9 7.66 -14.50 11.87
C GLU A 9 8.75 -13.44 11.78
N LEU A 10 8.48 -12.32 11.11
CA LEU A 10 9.45 -11.22 11.03
C LEU A 10 9.84 -10.70 12.41
N VAL A 11 8.89 -10.55 13.33
CA VAL A 11 9.19 -10.14 14.71
C VAL A 11 10.05 -11.18 15.43
N LEU A 12 9.79 -12.48 15.25
CA LEU A 12 10.61 -13.56 15.80
C LEU A 12 12.04 -13.56 15.22
N GLU A 13 12.20 -13.15 13.98
CA GLU A 13 13.51 -12.96 13.32
C GLU A 13 14.21 -11.67 13.74
N GLY A 14 13.61 -10.87 14.63
CA GLY A 14 14.20 -9.65 15.18
C GLY A 14 13.88 -8.38 14.37
N TRP A 15 12.96 -8.44 13.41
CA TRP A 15 12.47 -7.22 12.77
C TRP A 15 11.65 -6.41 13.77
N VAL A 16 11.79 -5.09 13.73
CA VAL A 16 11.11 -4.18 14.66
C VAL A 16 10.12 -3.28 13.92
N PRO A 17 8.90 -3.06 14.44
CA PRO A 17 7.96 -2.10 13.87
C PRO A 17 8.61 -0.72 13.78
N CYS A 18 8.52 -0.09 12.60
CA CYS A 18 9.12 1.22 12.33
C CYS A 18 8.15 2.20 11.69
N GLY A 19 6.95 1.76 11.31
CA GLY A 19 5.91 2.61 10.74
C GLY A 19 4.56 1.92 10.71
N LEU A 20 3.50 2.73 10.83
CA LEU A 20 2.12 2.32 10.63
C LEU A 20 1.49 3.32 9.67
N GLY A 21 1.16 2.85 8.48
CA GLY A 21 0.41 3.61 7.47
C GLY A 21 -1.08 3.29 7.52
N ASP A 22 -1.83 3.86 6.61
CA ASP A 22 -3.28 3.62 6.51
C ASP A 22 -3.61 2.19 6.05
N TRP A 23 -2.76 1.59 5.24
CA TRP A 23 -3.00 0.27 4.63
C TRP A 23 -2.08 -0.83 5.17
N ALA A 24 -0.96 -0.49 5.80
CA ALA A 24 0.08 -1.45 6.12
C ALA A 24 0.88 -1.11 7.36
N THR A 25 1.53 -2.14 7.91
CA THR A 25 2.58 -2.01 8.90
C THR A 25 3.95 -2.17 8.24
N ALA A 26 4.92 -1.34 8.62
CA ALA A 26 6.31 -1.44 8.21
C ALA A 26 7.19 -1.93 9.38
N LEU A 27 8.06 -2.89 9.09
CA LEU A 27 9.06 -3.40 10.02
C LEU A 27 10.46 -3.17 9.44
N ARG A 28 11.42 -2.84 10.28
CA ARG A 28 12.83 -2.66 9.91
C ARG A 28 13.62 -3.91 10.26
N SER A 29 14.51 -4.33 9.36
CA SER A 29 15.40 -5.47 9.57
C SER A 29 16.36 -5.26 10.75
N PRO A 30 16.88 -6.34 11.38
CA PRO A 30 17.81 -6.26 12.51
C PRO A 30 19.11 -5.48 12.19
N ASP A 31 19.60 -5.58 10.96
CA ASP A 31 20.78 -4.84 10.48
C ASP A 31 20.44 -3.40 10.06
N GLY A 32 19.15 -3.05 10.05
CA GLY A 32 18.67 -1.72 9.73
C GLY A 32 18.70 -1.34 8.24
N SER A 33 19.08 -2.27 7.35
CA SER A 33 19.24 -1.99 5.91
C SER A 33 17.96 -2.10 5.10
N MET A 34 16.98 -2.87 5.56
CA MET A 34 15.75 -3.21 4.85
C MET A 34 14.49 -2.80 5.61
N ALA A 35 13.41 -2.65 4.87
CA ALA A 35 12.07 -2.50 5.41
C ALA A 35 11.14 -3.57 4.80
N ALA A 36 10.35 -4.23 5.64
CA ALA A 36 9.26 -5.10 5.23
C ALA A 36 7.93 -4.35 5.39
N ARG A 37 7.19 -4.17 4.31
CA ARG A 37 5.82 -3.66 4.32
C ARG A 37 4.87 -4.84 4.25
N VAL A 38 4.08 -5.04 5.29
CA VAL A 38 3.08 -6.09 5.39
C VAL A 38 1.70 -5.46 5.41
N CYS A 39 0.84 -5.84 4.48
CA CYS A 39 -0.52 -5.35 4.45
C CYS A 39 -1.54 -6.47 4.29
N PRO A 40 -2.74 -6.32 4.89
CA PRO A 40 -3.84 -7.26 4.73
C PRO A 40 -4.52 -7.19 3.38
N PHE A 41 -4.49 -6.01 2.73
CA PHE A 41 -5.04 -5.77 1.40
C PHE A 41 -4.62 -4.38 0.92
N ASP A 42 -3.95 -4.29 -0.26
CA ASP A 42 -3.59 -3.01 -0.87
C ASP A 42 -3.19 -3.17 -2.34
N PRO A 43 -4.14 -3.12 -3.28
CA PRO A 43 -3.83 -3.17 -4.72
C PRO A 43 -3.00 -1.99 -5.21
N ALA A 44 -3.09 -0.81 -4.56
CA ALA A 44 -2.30 0.35 -4.94
C ALA A 44 -0.81 0.11 -4.73
N TYR A 45 -0.45 -0.61 -3.68
CA TYR A 45 0.96 -0.96 -3.47
C TYR A 45 1.47 -2.02 -4.46
N ALA A 46 0.61 -2.95 -4.89
CA ALA A 46 0.97 -3.88 -5.97
C ALA A 46 1.24 -3.13 -7.30
N ALA A 47 0.46 -2.09 -7.60
CA ALA A 47 0.73 -1.21 -8.73
C ALA A 47 2.04 -0.41 -8.56
N PHE A 48 2.36 0.00 -7.33
CA PHE A 48 3.62 0.68 -7.03
C PHE A 48 4.84 -0.25 -7.21
N THR A 49 4.77 -1.49 -6.76
CA THR A 49 5.86 -2.46 -7.00
C THR A 49 6.01 -2.80 -8.48
N GLU A 50 4.91 -2.81 -9.24
CA GLU A 50 4.96 -2.90 -10.71
C GLU A 50 5.68 -1.70 -11.33
N LEU A 51 5.38 -0.48 -10.89
CA LEU A 51 6.10 0.72 -11.33
C LEU A 51 7.61 0.61 -11.07
N CYS A 52 8.01 0.12 -9.88
CA CYS A 52 9.42 -0.14 -9.57
C CYS A 52 10.06 -1.17 -10.51
N ARG A 53 9.32 -2.22 -10.89
CA ARG A 53 9.80 -3.24 -11.85
C ARG A 53 9.96 -2.71 -13.27
N ARG A 54 9.12 -1.76 -13.70
CA ARG A 54 9.22 -1.10 -15.02
C ARG A 54 10.43 -0.18 -15.12
N LEU A 55 10.89 0.39 -14.00
CA LEU A 55 11.98 1.36 -13.93
C LEU A 55 13.02 0.97 -12.86
N PRO A 56 13.69 -0.19 -12.98
CA PRO A 56 14.49 -0.77 -11.89
C PRO A 56 15.72 0.08 -11.51
N ASP A 57 16.23 0.89 -12.44
CA ASP A 57 17.44 1.71 -12.25
C ASP A 57 17.13 3.19 -11.98
N ASN A 58 15.84 3.56 -11.87
CA ASN A 58 15.47 4.94 -11.64
C ASN A 58 15.79 5.36 -10.19
N PRO A 59 16.58 6.44 -9.98
CA PRO A 59 17.04 6.83 -8.64
C PRO A 59 15.91 7.28 -7.71
N TYR A 60 14.75 7.65 -8.23
CA TYR A 60 13.59 8.06 -7.45
C TYR A 60 12.71 6.87 -6.99
N LEU A 61 13.03 5.65 -7.38
CA LEU A 61 12.29 4.47 -6.94
C LEU A 61 13.13 3.61 -5.98
N PRO A 62 12.49 2.93 -5.01
CA PRO A 62 13.20 2.05 -4.08
C PRO A 62 13.65 0.77 -4.78
N ARG A 63 14.72 0.19 -4.25
CA ARG A 63 15.13 -1.17 -4.60
C ARG A 63 14.21 -2.16 -3.90
N VAL A 64 13.31 -2.75 -4.64
CA VAL A 64 12.41 -3.81 -4.15
C VAL A 64 13.13 -5.15 -4.26
N VAL A 65 13.28 -5.85 -3.13
CA VAL A 65 13.99 -7.14 -3.05
C VAL A 65 13.02 -8.31 -3.13
N LEU A 66 11.83 -8.15 -2.54
CA LEU A 66 10.78 -9.16 -2.52
C LEU A 66 9.43 -8.47 -2.66
N ASP A 67 8.56 -9.07 -3.45
CA ASP A 67 7.15 -8.72 -3.56
C ASP A 67 6.36 -10.01 -3.72
N THR A 68 5.59 -10.35 -2.70
CA THR A 68 4.92 -11.66 -2.59
C THR A 68 3.48 -11.51 -2.14
N PRO A 69 2.51 -12.09 -2.86
CA PRO A 69 1.13 -12.15 -2.40
C PRO A 69 1.00 -13.05 -1.17
N LEU A 70 0.12 -12.66 -0.26
CA LEU A 70 -0.22 -13.39 0.95
C LEU A 70 -1.65 -13.93 0.88
N GLU A 71 -1.94 -14.94 1.69
CA GLU A 71 -3.29 -15.47 1.80
C GLU A 71 -4.27 -14.40 2.28
N GLY A 72 -5.46 -14.39 1.69
CA GLY A 72 -6.52 -13.45 2.04
C GLY A 72 -6.39 -12.08 1.39
N GLY A 73 -5.58 -11.96 0.33
CA GLY A 73 -5.44 -10.74 -0.48
C GLY A 73 -4.40 -9.75 0.03
N GLY A 74 -3.62 -10.16 1.04
CA GLY A 74 -2.52 -9.34 1.54
C GLY A 74 -1.27 -9.40 0.67
N THR A 75 -0.27 -8.59 1.02
CA THR A 75 1.06 -8.58 0.38
C THR A 75 2.17 -8.36 1.40
N LEU A 76 3.32 -8.96 1.10
CA LEU A 76 4.61 -8.65 1.72
C LEU A 76 5.52 -8.04 0.65
N ALA A 77 5.99 -6.83 0.88
CA ALA A 77 7.07 -6.24 0.09
C ALA A 77 8.27 -5.96 0.98
N VAL A 78 9.46 -6.40 0.55
CA VAL A 78 10.73 -6.08 1.20
C VAL A 78 11.52 -5.18 0.27
N LEU A 79 11.94 -4.03 0.78
CA LEU A 79 12.67 -3.00 0.05
C LEU A 79 13.80 -2.43 0.91
N GLU A 80 14.69 -1.66 0.30
CA GLU A 80 15.70 -0.92 1.05
C GLU A 80 15.06 -0.02 2.12
N PHE A 81 15.73 0.15 3.26
CA PHE A 81 15.21 1.02 4.32
C PHE A 81 15.26 2.49 3.89
N LEU A 82 14.14 3.17 4.07
CA LEU A 82 13.97 4.57 3.71
C LEU A 82 13.68 5.42 4.95
N ALA A 83 14.58 6.34 5.25
CA ALA A 83 14.41 7.28 6.34
C ALA A 83 13.50 8.46 5.94
N PRO A 84 12.88 9.15 6.91
CA PRO A 84 12.22 10.42 6.64
C PRO A 84 13.18 11.41 5.96
N LEU A 85 12.66 12.15 4.98
CA LEU A 85 13.36 13.28 4.39
C LEU A 85 12.98 14.56 5.15
N GLU A 86 13.85 15.55 5.11
CA GLU A 86 13.56 16.88 5.67
C GLU A 86 12.30 17.47 4.99
N GLN A 87 11.38 18.02 5.80
CA GLN A 87 10.03 18.40 5.37
C GLN A 87 10.04 19.36 4.15
N ALA A 88 10.84 20.43 4.21
CA ALA A 88 10.89 21.41 3.13
C ALA A 88 11.38 20.79 1.80
N ARG A 89 12.31 19.83 1.88
CA ARG A 89 12.80 19.11 0.70
C ARG A 89 11.76 18.14 0.14
N ALA A 90 11.01 17.45 1.01
CA ALA A 90 9.92 16.56 0.61
C ALA A 90 8.78 17.34 -0.06
N GLU A 91 8.42 18.49 0.48
CA GLU A 91 7.42 19.41 -0.11
C GLU A 91 7.84 19.92 -1.49
N GLU A 92 9.11 20.26 -1.65
CA GLU A 92 9.67 20.70 -2.93
C GLU A 92 9.56 19.60 -4.00
N VAL A 93 9.94 18.36 -3.67
CA VAL A 93 9.82 17.24 -4.61
C VAL A 93 8.35 16.94 -4.96
N ALA A 94 7.47 16.93 -3.97
CA ALA A 94 6.03 16.73 -4.20
C ALA A 94 5.44 17.87 -5.05
N ARG A 95 5.89 19.12 -4.88
CA ARG A 95 5.52 20.24 -5.73
C ARG A 95 6.00 20.06 -7.17
N GLN A 96 7.29 19.70 -7.36
CA GLN A 96 7.85 19.42 -8.70
C GLN A 96 7.08 18.29 -9.41
N TRP A 97 6.68 17.27 -8.66
CA TRP A 97 5.82 16.19 -9.19
C TRP A 97 4.50 16.74 -9.73
N ARG A 98 3.77 17.54 -8.95
CA ARG A 98 2.46 18.09 -9.34
C ARG A 98 2.54 19.08 -10.51
N GLU A 99 3.57 19.92 -10.53
CA GLU A 99 3.76 20.97 -11.54
C GLU A 99 4.41 20.50 -12.84
N GLY A 100 4.81 19.25 -12.91
CA GLY A 100 5.49 18.70 -14.07
C GLY A 100 6.96 19.10 -14.18
N GLY A 101 7.55 19.62 -13.08
CA GLY A 101 8.96 19.99 -12.99
C GLY A 101 9.87 18.86 -12.56
N GLY A 102 11.10 19.22 -12.15
CA GLY A 102 12.11 18.31 -11.62
C GLY A 102 13.05 17.74 -12.69
N GLU A 103 13.91 16.85 -12.26
CA GLU A 103 14.91 16.18 -13.10
C GLU A 103 14.26 15.20 -14.09
N ALA A 104 15.01 14.82 -15.14
CA ALA A 104 14.54 13.89 -16.16
C ALA A 104 14.09 12.54 -15.56
N ALA A 105 14.80 12.02 -14.55
CA ALA A 105 14.46 10.79 -13.87
C ALA A 105 13.12 10.88 -13.10
N LEU A 106 12.80 12.02 -12.48
CA LEU A 106 11.51 12.26 -11.85
C LEU A 106 10.38 12.35 -12.88
N ALA A 107 10.64 12.99 -14.02
CA ALA A 107 9.69 13.08 -15.13
C ALA A 107 9.39 11.70 -15.75
N GLU A 108 10.38 10.82 -15.79
CA GLU A 108 10.22 9.45 -16.24
C GLU A 108 9.31 8.64 -15.30
N VAL A 109 9.53 8.71 -13.98
CA VAL A 109 8.66 8.05 -13.00
C VAL A 109 7.23 8.57 -13.11
N ARG A 110 7.04 9.90 -13.23
CA ARG A 110 5.72 10.50 -13.38
C ARG A 110 4.98 10.00 -14.62
N ARG A 111 5.67 9.87 -15.77
CA ARG A 111 5.08 9.32 -16.99
C ARG A 111 4.67 7.86 -16.82
N ALA A 112 5.57 7.02 -16.30
CA ALA A 112 5.27 5.60 -16.06
C ALA A 112 4.16 5.42 -15.02
N ALA A 113 4.11 6.26 -13.98
CA ALA A 113 3.02 6.26 -13.01
C ALA A 113 1.66 6.60 -13.65
N ALA A 114 1.63 7.54 -14.60
CA ALA A 114 0.40 7.87 -15.33
C ALA A 114 -0.07 6.69 -16.21
N GLU A 115 0.84 5.92 -16.78
CA GLU A 115 0.52 4.71 -17.56
C GLU A 115 -0.08 3.63 -16.64
N VAL A 116 0.55 3.36 -15.48
CA VAL A 116 0.04 2.41 -14.47
C VAL A 116 -1.31 2.88 -13.92
N ASP A 117 -1.47 4.18 -13.63
CA ASP A 117 -2.76 4.74 -13.19
C ASP A 117 -3.88 4.47 -14.20
N ALA A 118 -3.63 4.71 -15.48
CA ALA A 118 -4.61 4.47 -16.54
C ALA A 118 -5.02 2.97 -16.65
N GLU A 119 -4.05 2.06 -16.52
CA GLU A 119 -4.29 0.61 -16.51
C GLU A 119 -5.13 0.19 -15.29
N CYS A 120 -4.78 0.71 -14.10
CA CYS A 120 -5.45 0.36 -12.85
C CYS A 120 -6.87 0.91 -12.77
N ARG A 121 -7.13 2.13 -13.27
CA ARG A 121 -8.49 2.70 -13.33
C ARG A 121 -9.48 1.82 -14.09
N ALA A 122 -9.01 1.06 -15.07
CA ALA A 122 -9.85 0.17 -15.85
C ALA A 122 -10.14 -1.17 -15.16
N THR A 123 -9.31 -1.59 -14.20
CA THR A 123 -9.30 -2.98 -13.70
C THR A 123 -9.37 -3.11 -12.18
N VAL A 124 -8.89 -2.11 -11.44
CA VAL A 124 -8.81 -2.17 -9.97
C VAL A 124 -10.01 -1.46 -9.35
N PRO A 125 -10.86 -2.16 -8.59
CA PRO A 125 -11.96 -1.54 -7.87
C PRO A 125 -11.45 -0.54 -6.83
N TRP A 126 -12.18 0.53 -6.58
CA TRP A 126 -11.85 1.60 -5.60
C TRP A 126 -10.49 2.25 -5.84
N TRP A 127 -10.01 2.23 -7.07
CA TRP A 127 -8.81 2.94 -7.44
C TRP A 127 -9.04 4.46 -7.41
N ASP A 128 -8.24 5.18 -6.64
CA ASP A 128 -8.33 6.65 -6.52
C ASP A 128 -7.25 7.37 -7.34
N GLY A 129 -6.15 6.70 -7.64
CA GLY A 129 -5.15 7.18 -8.59
C GLY A 129 -3.81 7.53 -7.99
N VAL A 130 -3.16 8.54 -8.61
CA VAL A 130 -1.85 9.01 -8.18
C VAL A 130 -2.01 10.00 -7.03
N ASP A 131 -1.39 9.71 -5.89
CA ASP A 131 -1.31 10.58 -4.72
C ASP A 131 0.11 10.66 -4.18
N LEU A 132 0.90 11.60 -4.66
CA LEU A 132 2.21 11.89 -4.10
C LEU A 132 2.14 13.07 -3.14
N HIS A 133 2.09 12.79 -1.85
CA HIS A 133 2.24 13.79 -0.79
C HIS A 133 3.65 13.77 -0.16
N PRO A 134 4.09 14.82 0.55
CA PRO A 134 5.45 14.91 1.10
C PRO A 134 5.85 13.74 2.01
N GLY A 135 4.90 13.12 2.72
CA GLY A 135 5.14 11.94 3.55
C GLY A 135 5.60 10.70 2.76
N ASN A 136 5.34 10.65 1.45
CA ASN A 136 5.76 9.58 0.55
C ASN A 136 7.08 9.89 -0.17
N VAL A 137 7.73 11.00 0.16
CA VAL A 137 9.09 11.34 -0.29
C VAL A 137 10.07 11.04 0.83
N ARG A 138 10.97 10.12 0.59
CA ARG A 138 11.88 9.53 1.58
C ARG A 138 13.34 9.67 1.16
N ARG A 139 14.25 9.27 2.03
CA ARG A 139 15.69 9.25 1.77
C ARG A 139 16.24 7.85 1.98
N ALA A 140 16.87 7.28 0.96
CA ALA A 140 17.62 6.04 1.06
C ALA A 140 18.91 6.22 1.88
N LEU A 141 19.49 5.12 2.36
CA LEU A 141 20.72 5.15 3.15
C LEU A 141 21.93 5.69 2.34
N ASP A 142 21.91 5.57 1.03
CA ASP A 142 22.92 6.13 0.11
C ASP A 142 22.70 7.63 -0.21
N GLY A 143 21.67 8.24 0.37
CA GLY A 143 21.35 9.66 0.22
C GLY A 143 20.39 10.01 -0.92
N ARG A 144 19.98 9.04 -1.76
CA ARG A 144 18.98 9.28 -2.82
C ARG A 144 17.65 9.73 -2.22
N ILE A 145 16.95 10.58 -2.97
CA ILE A 145 15.54 10.89 -2.71
C ILE A 145 14.70 9.84 -3.43
N VAL A 146 13.80 9.21 -2.70
CA VAL A 146 13.00 8.07 -3.16
C VAL A 146 11.53 8.32 -2.87
N LEU A 147 10.70 8.01 -3.86
CA LEU A 147 9.24 8.05 -3.74
C LEU A 147 8.74 6.67 -3.31
N ILE A 148 7.76 6.66 -2.40
CA ILE A 148 7.06 5.44 -2.02
C ILE A 148 5.56 5.67 -2.12
N ASP A 149 4.80 4.59 -2.35
CA ASP A 149 3.34 4.59 -2.19
C ASP A 149 2.65 5.72 -2.98
N VAL A 150 3.02 5.85 -4.26
CA VAL A 150 2.57 6.96 -5.14
C VAL A 150 1.14 6.80 -5.65
N PHE A 151 0.48 5.69 -5.33
CA PHE A 151 -0.91 5.42 -5.70
C PHE A 151 -1.77 5.26 -4.46
N CYS A 152 -3.06 5.53 -4.59
CA CYS A 152 -4.01 5.38 -3.51
C CYS A 152 -5.29 4.67 -3.92
N MET A 153 -5.96 4.13 -2.91
CA MET A 153 -7.26 3.51 -2.99
C MET A 153 -8.29 4.36 -2.27
N ASP A 154 -9.51 4.43 -2.80
CA ASP A 154 -10.64 5.03 -2.10
C ASP A 154 -11.13 4.10 -0.99
N GLY A 155 -10.54 4.25 0.19
CA GLY A 155 -10.90 3.48 1.38
C GLY A 155 -12.33 3.75 1.85
N ALA A 156 -12.84 4.96 1.66
CA ALA A 156 -14.20 5.33 2.04
C ALA A 156 -15.23 4.63 1.13
N ALA A 157 -14.97 4.59 -0.18
CA ALA A 157 -15.83 3.87 -1.12
C ALA A 157 -15.80 2.34 -0.87
N LEU A 158 -14.63 1.77 -0.57
CA LEU A 158 -14.51 0.35 -0.17
C LEU A 158 -15.36 0.08 1.08
N TYR A 159 -15.22 0.91 2.11
CA TYR A 159 -15.96 0.79 3.36
C TYR A 159 -17.48 0.86 3.13
N ALA A 160 -17.95 1.89 2.42
CA ALA A 160 -19.37 2.06 2.10
C ALA A 160 -19.92 0.85 1.34
N GLN A 161 -19.17 0.32 0.37
CA GLN A 161 -19.63 -0.82 -0.41
C GLN A 161 -19.69 -2.13 0.40
N ILE A 162 -18.79 -2.33 1.37
CA ILE A 162 -18.88 -3.49 2.28
C ILE A 162 -20.19 -3.43 3.08
N LEU A 163 -20.56 -2.25 3.58
CA LEU A 163 -21.81 -2.07 4.32
C LEU A 163 -23.06 -2.25 3.44
N GLU A 164 -22.99 -1.81 2.19
CA GLU A 164 -24.12 -1.91 1.25
C GLU A 164 -24.29 -3.35 0.72
N ASP A 165 -23.24 -3.96 0.19
CA ASP A 165 -23.23 -5.33 -0.32
C ASP A 165 -21.83 -5.98 -0.24
N ALA A 166 -21.55 -6.60 0.89
CA ALA A 166 -20.30 -7.30 1.11
C ALA A 166 -20.05 -8.47 0.15
N ALA A 167 -21.13 -9.04 -0.45
CA ALA A 167 -20.99 -10.12 -1.43
C ALA A 167 -20.36 -9.60 -2.72
N VAL A 168 -20.76 -8.42 -3.19
CA VAL A 168 -20.15 -7.77 -4.35
C VAL A 168 -18.67 -7.51 -4.13
N VAL A 169 -18.28 -7.09 -2.93
CA VAL A 169 -16.86 -6.90 -2.58
C VAL A 169 -16.11 -8.22 -2.62
N SER A 170 -16.67 -9.28 -2.05
CA SER A 170 -16.07 -10.62 -2.05
C SER A 170 -15.94 -11.21 -3.46
N ASP A 171 -16.90 -10.92 -4.34
CA ASP A 171 -16.89 -11.38 -5.73
C ASP A 171 -15.86 -10.62 -6.58
N ARG A 172 -15.73 -9.31 -6.35
CA ARG A 172 -14.74 -8.46 -7.07
C ARG A 172 -13.31 -8.76 -6.69
N ILE A 173 -13.08 -9.14 -5.42
CA ILE A 173 -11.75 -9.45 -4.91
C ILE A 173 -11.80 -10.84 -4.28
N SER A 174 -11.53 -11.83 -5.12
CA SER A 174 -11.46 -13.21 -4.66
C SER A 174 -10.39 -13.34 -3.57
N GLY A 175 -10.80 -13.80 -2.39
CA GLY A 175 -9.89 -14.06 -1.29
C GLY A 175 -9.70 -12.94 -0.26
N ILE A 176 -10.35 -11.77 -0.39
CA ILE A 176 -10.29 -10.75 0.66
C ILE A 176 -10.88 -11.31 1.97
N ARG A 177 -10.01 -11.49 2.96
CA ARG A 177 -10.43 -12.07 4.25
C ARG A 177 -10.19 -11.15 5.42
N TYR A 178 -9.25 -10.21 5.27
CA TYR A 178 -8.68 -9.47 6.37
C TYR A 178 -8.86 -7.95 6.22
N VAL A 179 -9.90 -7.52 5.51
CA VAL A 179 -10.18 -6.09 5.30
C VAL A 179 -10.33 -5.31 6.62
N LEU A 180 -10.82 -5.96 7.67
CA LEU A 180 -10.93 -5.34 9.01
C LEU A 180 -9.59 -5.17 9.72
N ASP A 181 -8.53 -5.78 9.21
CA ASP A 181 -7.17 -5.65 9.73
C ASP A 181 -6.40 -4.49 9.04
N ILE A 182 -7.01 -3.83 8.06
CA ILE A 182 -6.46 -2.62 7.46
C ILE A 182 -6.34 -1.56 8.56
N PRO A 183 -5.14 -1.03 8.84
CA PRO A 183 -4.93 -0.11 9.96
C PRO A 183 -5.84 1.13 9.94
N TYR A 184 -6.11 1.68 8.76
CA TYR A 184 -7.07 2.77 8.58
C TYR A 184 -8.46 2.41 9.14
N ILE A 185 -9.01 1.25 8.74
CA ILE A 185 -10.33 0.80 9.21
C ILE A 185 -10.33 0.64 10.72
N ALA A 186 -9.30 0.00 11.27
CA ALA A 186 -9.21 -0.23 12.71
C ALA A 186 -9.08 1.06 13.53
N ARG A 187 -8.46 2.11 12.96
CA ARG A 187 -8.21 3.39 13.63
C ARG A 187 -9.35 4.37 13.51
N GLU A 188 -9.97 4.49 12.34
CA GLU A 188 -10.95 5.51 12.01
C GLU A 188 -12.39 5.07 12.24
N SER A 189 -12.62 3.77 12.50
CA SER A 189 -13.97 3.23 12.70
C SER A 189 -14.32 3.11 14.18
N THR A 190 -15.58 3.38 14.51
CA THR A 190 -16.15 3.11 15.82
C THR A 190 -16.33 1.60 16.05
N PRO A 191 -16.48 1.14 17.31
CA PRO A 191 -16.79 -0.26 17.60
C PRO A 191 -18.07 -0.74 16.90
N GLU A 192 -19.08 0.11 16.78
CA GLU A 192 -20.35 -0.18 16.12
C GLU A 192 -20.15 -0.37 14.61
N GLU A 193 -19.36 0.47 13.97
CA GLU A 193 -19.01 0.36 12.56
C GLU A 193 -18.18 -0.91 12.27
N ILE A 194 -17.21 -1.22 13.10
CA ILE A 194 -16.44 -2.48 13.00
C ILE A 194 -17.35 -3.69 13.13
N GLN A 195 -18.35 -3.62 14.04
CA GLN A 195 -19.32 -4.72 14.18
C GLN A 195 -20.21 -4.84 12.95
N ALA A 196 -20.68 -3.71 12.39
CA ALA A 196 -21.50 -3.70 11.18
C ALA A 196 -20.73 -4.27 9.96
N LEU A 197 -19.47 -3.91 9.79
CA LEU A 197 -18.59 -4.50 8.76
C LEU A 197 -18.43 -6.01 8.93
N ARG A 198 -18.20 -6.45 10.17
CA ARG A 198 -18.06 -7.88 10.49
C ARG A 198 -19.31 -8.67 10.17
N ASP A 199 -20.47 -8.12 10.51
CA ASP A 199 -21.77 -8.74 10.25
C ASP A 199 -22.02 -8.83 8.74
N ALA A 200 -21.76 -7.76 7.98
CA ALA A 200 -21.88 -7.72 6.52
C ALA A 200 -20.98 -8.78 5.84
N LEU A 201 -19.69 -8.86 6.22
CA LEU A 201 -18.75 -9.84 5.70
C LEU A 201 -19.11 -11.29 6.08
N THR A 202 -19.73 -11.50 7.25
CA THR A 202 -20.18 -12.82 7.69
C THR A 202 -21.42 -13.27 6.91
N ALA A 203 -22.36 -12.36 6.70
CA ALA A 203 -23.57 -12.63 5.93
C ALA A 203 -23.26 -12.97 4.46
N SER A 204 -22.26 -12.32 3.84
CA SER A 204 -21.85 -12.59 2.45
C SER A 204 -21.23 -13.99 2.25
N ARG A 205 -20.64 -14.56 3.29
CA ARG A 205 -20.02 -15.90 3.25
C ARG A 205 -20.99 -17.06 3.47
N SER A 206 -22.20 -16.77 3.92
CA SER A 206 -23.24 -17.80 4.07
C SER A 206 -23.73 -18.18 2.66
N PRO A 207 -23.78 -19.50 2.31
CA PRO A 207 -24.30 -19.91 1.01
C PRO A 207 -25.71 -19.38 0.85
N ARG A 208 -25.94 -18.57 -0.18
CA ARG A 208 -27.31 -18.15 -0.56
C ARG A 208 -28.11 -19.44 -0.78
N ALA A 209 -29.09 -19.71 0.07
CA ALA A 209 -30.04 -20.80 -0.17
C ALA A 209 -30.69 -20.52 -1.55
N ARG A 210 -30.44 -21.44 -2.48
CA ARG A 210 -31.05 -21.43 -3.81
C ARG A 210 -32.48 -21.93 -3.71
#